data_b75a9717d45e772137f6361483a47fd6
#
_entry.id   b75a9717d45e772137f6361483a47fd6
#
_cell.length_a   1.000
_cell.length_b   1.000
_cell.length_c   1.000
_cell.angle_alpha   90.00
_cell.angle_beta   90.00
_cell.angle_gamma   90.00
#
_symmetry.space_group_name_H-M   'P 1'
#
loop_
_entity.id
_entity.type
_entity.pdbx_description
1 polymer ?
#
loop_
_entity_poly.entity_id
_entity_poly.type
_entity_poly.pdbx_seq_one_letter_code
_entity_poly.pdbx_strand_id
1 'polypeptide(L)'
;MAMTELEQHYNKFNEEKRLDSRHGRVEFITSMKYIHNCLDDIKAAMDIASDIKILDIGAGTGRYSVPLSEEGYDVTAVELVKHNLGLLKAKNSNVKAYQGNALKLKRFEDNTFDMALLFGPMYHLFTFEDKLKALNEAKRVVKPGGIILVAYLMNEYSVITYAFKEGHINECLNGNRLTEDYHTVSSEENLYDYMRIEDINSLNEAAGLERIKILSPDGPANYIRPYLNKLTEEEFAEFVKYHLATH
;
A
#
# COMPACT_ATOMS: atom_id res chain seq x y z
N MET A 1 20.21 11.40 -15.99
CA MET A 1 20.34 10.96 -14.59
C MET A 1 20.35 9.44 -14.59
N ALA A 2 21.17 8.82 -13.76
CA ALA A 2 21.12 7.37 -13.58
C ALA A 2 19.77 7.00 -12.96
N MET A 3 19.24 5.82 -13.33
CA MET A 3 18.02 5.29 -12.70
C MET A 3 18.30 4.96 -11.23
N THR A 4 17.35 5.27 -10.36
CA THR A 4 17.39 4.86 -8.95
C THR A 4 17.24 3.34 -8.83
N GLU A 5 17.66 2.75 -7.71
CA GLU A 5 17.47 1.30 -7.46
C GLU A 5 15.99 0.91 -7.51
N LEU A 6 15.12 1.75 -7.00
CA LEU A 6 13.66 1.59 -7.07
C LEU A 6 13.18 1.49 -8.53
N GLU A 7 13.61 2.41 -9.39
CA GLU A 7 13.27 2.38 -10.82
C GLU A 7 13.83 1.15 -11.50
N GLN A 8 15.05 0.72 -11.16
CA GLN A 8 15.67 -0.49 -11.71
C GLN A 8 14.89 -1.75 -11.29
N HIS A 9 14.44 -1.82 -10.05
CA HIS A 9 13.63 -2.93 -9.54
C HIS A 9 12.30 -3.03 -10.31
N TYR A 10 11.53 -1.95 -10.33
CA TYR A 10 10.20 -1.95 -10.96
C TYR A 10 10.23 -2.04 -12.49
N ASN A 11 11.34 -1.71 -13.14
CA ASN A 11 11.52 -1.98 -14.56
C ASN A 11 11.71 -3.48 -14.87
N LYS A 12 12.17 -4.28 -13.89
CA LYS A 12 12.37 -5.73 -14.01
C LYS A 12 11.25 -6.54 -13.39
N PHE A 13 10.63 -6.02 -12.34
CA PHE A 13 9.56 -6.67 -11.59
C PHE A 13 8.22 -6.49 -12.30
N ASN A 14 7.48 -7.58 -12.48
CA ASN A 14 6.16 -7.51 -13.09
C ASN A 14 5.09 -7.16 -12.03
N GLU A 15 4.99 -5.88 -11.68
CA GLU A 15 4.03 -5.37 -10.69
C GLU A 15 2.58 -5.69 -11.09
N GLU A 16 2.29 -5.75 -12.40
CA GLU A 16 0.96 -6.07 -12.91
C GLU A 16 0.47 -7.45 -12.44
N LYS A 17 1.39 -8.42 -12.33
CA LYS A 17 1.07 -9.80 -11.93
C LYS A 17 1.18 -10.06 -10.42
N ARG A 18 1.65 -9.09 -9.63
CA ARG A 18 1.88 -9.29 -8.18
C ARG A 18 0.62 -9.78 -7.46
N LEU A 19 -0.51 -9.18 -7.77
CA LEU A 19 -1.80 -9.48 -7.14
C LEU A 19 -2.60 -10.61 -7.84
N ASP A 20 -2.03 -11.25 -8.87
CA ASP A 20 -2.70 -12.37 -9.56
C ASP A 20 -2.44 -13.73 -8.88
N SER A 21 -1.37 -13.83 -8.08
CA SER A 21 -1.12 -15.00 -7.26
C SER A 21 -2.24 -15.18 -6.21
N ARG A 22 -2.50 -16.41 -5.75
CA ARG A 22 -3.60 -16.66 -4.80
C ARG A 22 -3.50 -15.81 -3.53
N HIS A 23 -2.33 -15.71 -2.92
CA HIS A 23 -2.15 -14.84 -1.75
C HIS A 23 -2.31 -13.36 -2.11
N GLY A 24 -1.82 -12.91 -3.27
CA GLY A 24 -2.03 -11.55 -3.76
C GLY A 24 -3.51 -11.24 -4.05
N ARG A 25 -4.27 -12.23 -4.53
CA ARG A 25 -5.74 -12.10 -4.68
C ARG A 25 -6.44 -11.90 -3.34
N VAL A 26 -6.00 -12.58 -2.27
CA VAL A 26 -6.53 -12.35 -0.91
C VAL A 26 -6.27 -10.92 -0.47
N GLU A 27 -5.02 -10.43 -0.62
CA GLU A 27 -4.65 -9.04 -0.34
C GLU A 27 -5.54 -8.05 -1.11
N PHE A 28 -5.68 -8.26 -2.41
CA PHE A 28 -6.47 -7.37 -3.27
C PHE A 28 -7.94 -7.33 -2.89
N ILE A 29 -8.57 -8.50 -2.74
CA ILE A 29 -10.01 -8.60 -2.41
C ILE A 29 -10.29 -7.96 -1.05
N THR A 30 -9.42 -8.20 -0.05
CA THR A 30 -9.56 -7.62 1.28
C THR A 30 -9.38 -6.11 1.24
N SER A 31 -8.35 -5.63 0.56
CA SER A 31 -8.11 -4.19 0.41
C SER A 31 -9.29 -3.49 -0.28
N MET A 32 -9.82 -4.05 -1.37
CA MET A 32 -11.00 -3.51 -2.06
C MET A 32 -12.23 -3.49 -1.15
N LYS A 33 -12.49 -4.55 -0.37
CA LYS A 33 -13.59 -4.56 0.62
C LYS A 33 -13.48 -3.37 1.59
N TYR A 34 -12.28 -3.12 2.13
CA TYR A 34 -12.09 -2.01 3.08
C TYR A 34 -12.08 -0.64 2.42
N ILE A 35 -11.62 -0.53 1.18
CA ILE A 35 -11.81 0.71 0.39
C ILE A 35 -13.30 1.00 0.24
N HIS A 36 -14.12 0.01 -0.16
CA HIS A 36 -15.57 0.20 -0.30
C HIS A 36 -16.25 0.54 1.03
N ASN A 37 -15.89 -0.12 2.14
CA ASN A 37 -16.43 0.22 3.45
C ASN A 37 -16.14 1.70 3.80
N CYS A 38 -14.90 2.16 3.59
CA CYS A 38 -14.53 3.55 3.82
C CYS A 38 -15.26 4.52 2.88
N LEU A 39 -15.49 4.13 1.62
CA LEU A 39 -16.27 4.93 0.67
C LEU A 39 -17.73 5.05 1.11
N ASP A 40 -18.31 3.99 1.65
CA ASP A 40 -19.67 4.00 2.19
C ASP A 40 -19.76 4.87 3.44
N ASP A 41 -18.77 4.82 4.33
CA ASP A 41 -18.67 5.72 5.50
C ASP A 41 -18.57 7.20 5.08
N ILE A 42 -17.75 7.51 4.06
CA ILE A 42 -17.65 8.88 3.50
C ILE A 42 -18.98 9.34 2.92
N LYS A 43 -19.66 8.50 2.12
CA LYS A 43 -20.98 8.82 1.56
C LYS A 43 -22.00 9.15 2.65
N ALA A 44 -22.05 8.30 3.69
CA ALA A 44 -22.97 8.47 4.80
C ALA A 44 -22.68 9.75 5.60
N ALA A 45 -21.40 10.06 5.85
CA ALA A 45 -21.00 11.23 6.64
C ALA A 45 -21.19 12.56 5.93
N MET A 46 -21.05 12.59 4.60
CA MET A 46 -21.06 13.83 3.80
C MET A 46 -22.39 14.08 3.11
N ASP A 47 -23.38 13.17 3.20
CA ASP A 47 -24.65 13.21 2.46
C ASP A 47 -24.44 13.43 0.94
N ILE A 48 -23.36 12.82 0.40
CA ILE A 48 -22.94 12.98 -0.99
C ILE A 48 -23.45 11.79 -1.78
N ALA A 49 -24.32 12.04 -2.73
CA ALA A 49 -24.85 11.02 -3.65
C ALA A 49 -23.92 10.75 -4.84
N SER A 50 -22.89 11.59 -5.09
CA SER A 50 -22.07 11.51 -6.30
C SER A 50 -20.68 12.14 -6.13
N ASP A 51 -19.76 11.74 -7.03
CA ASP A 51 -18.48 12.37 -7.31
C ASP A 51 -17.41 12.33 -6.19
N ILE A 52 -17.33 11.21 -5.46
CA ILE A 52 -16.20 10.98 -4.55
C ILE A 52 -14.89 10.99 -5.35
N LYS A 53 -13.97 11.86 -4.91
CA LYS A 53 -12.64 12.00 -5.49
C LYS A 53 -11.62 11.18 -4.72
N ILE A 54 -10.96 10.25 -5.40
CA ILE A 54 -9.95 9.36 -4.83
C ILE A 54 -8.58 9.72 -5.39
N LEU A 55 -7.57 9.85 -4.51
CA LEU A 55 -6.17 9.97 -4.91
C LEU A 55 -5.42 8.67 -4.58
N ASP A 56 -4.88 8.01 -5.59
CA ASP A 56 -4.01 6.84 -5.44
C ASP A 56 -2.56 7.28 -5.56
N ILE A 57 -1.82 7.26 -4.43
CA ILE A 57 -0.45 7.74 -4.31
C ILE A 57 0.50 6.54 -4.33
N GLY A 58 1.34 6.45 -5.36
CA GLY A 58 2.13 5.26 -5.65
C GLY A 58 1.29 4.19 -6.31
N ALA A 59 0.48 4.58 -7.29
CA ALA A 59 -0.55 3.75 -7.91
C ALA A 59 -0.01 2.53 -8.68
N GLY A 60 1.30 2.45 -8.90
CA GLY A 60 1.91 1.38 -9.69
C GLY A 60 1.29 1.30 -11.08
N THR A 61 0.84 0.12 -11.46
CA THR A 61 0.15 -0.14 -12.73
C THR A 61 -1.37 0.11 -12.65
N GLY A 62 -1.87 0.67 -11.53
CA GLY A 62 -3.28 1.04 -11.36
C GLY A 62 -4.19 -0.12 -10.93
N ARG A 63 -3.69 -1.07 -10.17
CA ARG A 63 -4.46 -2.24 -9.71
C ARG A 63 -5.67 -1.86 -8.86
N TYR A 64 -5.61 -0.76 -8.13
CA TYR A 64 -6.74 -0.19 -7.39
C TYR A 64 -7.41 0.94 -8.15
N SER A 65 -6.63 1.83 -8.77
CA SER A 65 -7.15 3.00 -9.49
C SER A 65 -8.11 2.63 -10.61
N VAL A 66 -7.78 1.61 -11.42
CA VAL A 66 -8.58 1.26 -12.61
C VAL A 66 -9.94 0.71 -12.22
N PRO A 67 -10.07 -0.33 -11.36
CA PRO A 67 -11.37 -0.83 -10.93
C PRO A 67 -12.25 0.25 -10.28
N LEU A 68 -11.69 1.07 -9.41
CA LEU A 68 -12.43 2.17 -8.77
C LEU A 68 -12.95 3.19 -9.80
N SER A 69 -12.16 3.49 -10.83
CA SER A 69 -12.60 4.36 -11.91
C SER A 69 -13.69 3.72 -12.80
N GLU A 70 -13.63 2.41 -13.01
CA GLU A 70 -14.66 1.64 -13.73
C GLU A 70 -15.98 1.56 -12.94
N GLU A 71 -15.91 1.60 -11.60
CA GLU A 71 -17.06 1.71 -10.70
C GLU A 71 -17.68 3.12 -10.68
N GLY A 72 -17.06 4.10 -11.36
CA GLY A 72 -17.60 5.45 -11.53
C GLY A 72 -17.04 6.51 -10.57
N TYR A 73 -16.04 6.20 -9.76
CA TYR A 73 -15.36 7.19 -8.92
C TYR A 73 -14.44 8.10 -9.74
N ASP A 74 -14.27 9.37 -9.33
CA ASP A 74 -13.28 10.30 -9.91
C ASP A 74 -11.89 9.98 -9.36
N VAL A 75 -11.15 9.12 -10.05
CA VAL A 75 -9.85 8.62 -9.61
C VAL A 75 -8.70 9.40 -10.26
N THR A 76 -7.83 9.94 -9.40
CA THR A 76 -6.54 10.50 -9.79
C THR A 76 -5.42 9.61 -9.24
N ALA A 77 -4.43 9.31 -10.08
CA ALA A 77 -3.29 8.47 -9.73
C ALA A 77 -1.97 9.25 -9.85
N VAL A 78 -1.09 9.05 -8.87
CA VAL A 78 0.29 9.56 -8.88
C VAL A 78 1.23 8.38 -8.79
N GLU A 79 2.16 8.27 -9.75
CA GLU A 79 3.15 7.19 -9.79
C GLU A 79 4.55 7.77 -10.06
N LEU A 80 5.54 7.33 -9.29
CA LEU A 80 6.92 7.80 -9.39
C LEU A 80 7.62 7.18 -10.60
N VAL A 81 7.46 5.85 -10.77
CA VAL A 81 8.17 5.05 -11.77
C VAL A 81 7.49 5.19 -13.13
N LYS A 82 8.22 5.74 -14.11
CA LYS A 82 7.69 5.99 -15.46
C LYS A 82 7.17 4.74 -16.15
N HIS A 83 7.82 3.60 -15.94
CA HIS A 83 7.41 2.33 -16.53
C HIS A 83 6.00 1.94 -16.06
N ASN A 84 5.77 1.93 -14.75
CA ASN A 84 4.47 1.62 -14.15
C ASN A 84 3.38 2.60 -14.60
N LEU A 85 3.69 3.89 -14.59
CA LEU A 85 2.80 4.93 -15.11
C LEU A 85 2.44 4.70 -16.59
N GLY A 86 3.39 4.26 -17.39
CA GLY A 86 3.17 3.90 -18.78
C GLY A 86 2.17 2.75 -18.94
N LEU A 87 2.32 1.69 -18.10
CA LEU A 87 1.40 0.56 -18.05
C LEU A 87 -0.01 0.98 -17.60
N LEU A 88 -0.11 1.82 -16.57
CA LEU A 88 -1.39 2.37 -16.15
C LEU A 88 -2.10 3.13 -17.28
N LYS A 89 -1.40 4.05 -17.95
CA LYS A 89 -1.95 4.83 -19.06
C LYS A 89 -2.37 3.97 -20.24
N ALA A 90 -1.64 2.88 -20.52
CA ALA A 90 -1.95 1.96 -21.61
C ALA A 90 -3.28 1.19 -21.40
N LYS A 91 -3.82 1.15 -20.18
CA LYS A 91 -5.14 0.55 -19.89
C LYS A 91 -6.32 1.38 -20.42
N ASN A 92 -6.07 2.62 -20.88
CA ASN A 92 -7.08 3.52 -21.43
C ASN A 92 -8.33 3.70 -20.53
N SER A 93 -8.14 3.66 -19.23
CA SER A 93 -9.19 3.93 -18.24
C SER A 93 -9.44 5.44 -18.08
N ASN A 94 -10.49 5.81 -17.35
CA ASN A 94 -10.78 7.23 -17.03
C ASN A 94 -9.88 7.79 -15.91
N VAL A 95 -8.89 7.03 -15.42
CA VAL A 95 -7.96 7.46 -14.37
C VAL A 95 -7.10 8.62 -14.86
N LYS A 96 -7.09 9.72 -14.09
CA LYS A 96 -6.23 10.88 -14.33
C LYS A 96 -4.83 10.60 -13.79
N ALA A 97 -3.91 10.06 -14.62
CA ALA A 97 -2.61 9.55 -14.17
C ALA A 97 -1.46 10.52 -14.44
N TYR A 98 -0.69 10.84 -13.40
CA TYR A 98 0.42 11.78 -13.40
C TYR A 98 1.70 11.16 -12.83
N GLN A 99 2.86 11.58 -13.36
CA GLN A 99 4.11 11.28 -12.69
C GLN A 99 4.30 12.22 -11.51
N GLY A 100 4.68 11.65 -10.35
CA GLY A 100 4.90 12.43 -9.13
C GLY A 100 5.48 11.60 -8.00
N ASN A 101 5.80 12.29 -6.89
CA ASN A 101 6.37 11.71 -5.69
C ASN A 101 5.45 11.99 -4.50
N ALA A 102 5.22 11.00 -3.65
CA ALA A 102 4.42 11.10 -2.43
C ALA A 102 4.89 12.23 -1.50
N LEU A 103 6.19 12.55 -1.51
CA LEU A 103 6.78 13.64 -0.72
C LEU A 103 6.42 15.05 -1.23
N LYS A 104 5.77 15.16 -2.39
CA LYS A 104 5.51 16.47 -3.02
C LYS A 104 4.30 16.39 -3.96
N LEU A 105 3.13 16.61 -3.43
CA LEU A 105 1.87 16.58 -4.17
C LEU A 105 1.40 18.00 -4.57
N LYS A 106 2.33 18.91 -4.88
CA LYS A 106 2.07 20.33 -5.19
C LYS A 106 1.14 20.58 -6.38
N ARG A 107 0.88 19.57 -7.19
CA ARG A 107 -0.10 19.63 -8.29
C ARG A 107 -1.52 19.81 -7.76
N PHE A 108 -1.79 19.33 -6.56
CA PHE A 108 -3.11 19.30 -5.98
C PHE A 108 -3.25 20.35 -4.88
N GLU A 109 -4.38 21.03 -4.90
CA GLU A 109 -4.77 21.98 -3.86
C GLU A 109 -5.11 21.24 -2.56
N ASP A 110 -5.11 21.97 -1.47
CA ASP A 110 -5.54 21.47 -0.17
C ASP A 110 -7.01 21.04 -0.22
N ASN A 111 -7.37 20.03 0.55
CA ASN A 111 -8.77 19.59 0.70
C ASN A 111 -9.48 19.26 -0.62
N THR A 112 -8.78 18.61 -1.55
CA THR A 112 -9.31 18.29 -2.88
C THR A 112 -10.00 16.93 -2.93
N PHE A 113 -9.46 15.93 -2.23
CA PHE A 113 -9.89 14.54 -2.31
C PHE A 113 -10.68 14.11 -1.07
N ASP A 114 -11.60 13.19 -1.26
CA ASP A 114 -12.39 12.58 -0.18
C ASP A 114 -11.66 11.40 0.44
N MET A 115 -10.86 10.70 -0.36
CA MET A 115 -10.04 9.55 0.06
C MET A 115 -8.67 9.60 -0.60
N ALA A 116 -7.64 9.14 0.14
CA ALA A 116 -6.33 8.84 -0.42
C ALA A 116 -5.92 7.38 -0.12
N LEU A 117 -5.38 6.71 -1.14
CA LEU A 117 -4.70 5.42 -1.01
C LEU A 117 -3.19 5.70 -1.03
N LEU A 118 -2.47 5.21 -0.03
CA LEU A 118 -1.02 5.33 0.11
C LEU A 118 -0.44 3.93 0.31
N PHE A 119 -0.60 3.06 -0.71
CA PHE A 119 -0.32 1.63 -0.60
C PHE A 119 1.09 1.23 -1.06
N GLY A 120 1.83 2.11 -1.71
CA GLY A 120 3.17 1.85 -2.22
C GLY A 120 4.29 2.60 -1.50
N PRO A 121 4.18 3.90 -1.30
CA PRO A 121 5.32 4.75 -0.94
C PRO A 121 5.95 4.46 0.41
N MET A 122 5.18 4.10 1.45
CA MET A 122 5.65 4.12 2.84
C MET A 122 6.79 3.14 3.12
N TYR A 123 6.82 2.02 2.43
CA TYR A 123 7.89 1.03 2.59
C TYR A 123 9.09 1.24 1.64
N HIS A 124 9.09 2.36 0.90
CA HIS A 124 10.23 2.85 0.11
C HIS A 124 10.80 4.17 0.66
N LEU A 125 10.31 4.60 1.82
CA LEU A 125 10.80 5.76 2.54
C LEU A 125 11.54 5.26 3.80
N PHE A 126 12.83 5.60 3.94
CA PHE A 126 13.69 4.98 4.95
C PHE A 126 13.87 5.85 6.20
N THR A 127 13.42 7.11 6.18
CA THR A 127 13.49 7.99 7.34
C THR A 127 12.10 8.29 7.89
N PHE A 128 12.03 8.55 9.19
CA PHE A 128 10.82 9.02 9.86
C PHE A 128 10.30 10.31 9.23
N GLU A 129 11.20 11.23 8.91
CA GLU A 129 10.91 12.55 8.34
C GLU A 129 10.24 12.43 6.96
N ASP A 130 10.73 11.53 6.09
CA ASP A 130 10.15 11.33 4.77
C ASP A 130 8.79 10.64 4.86
N LYS A 131 8.63 9.64 5.74
CA LYS A 131 7.32 9.02 6.01
C LYS A 131 6.32 10.05 6.54
N LEU A 132 6.73 10.86 7.52
CA LEU A 132 5.90 11.94 8.07
C LEU A 132 5.52 12.95 6.99
N LYS A 133 6.47 13.31 6.13
CA LYS A 133 6.21 14.23 5.01
C LYS A 133 5.21 13.67 4.01
N ALA A 134 5.29 12.38 3.67
CA ALA A 134 4.32 11.72 2.80
C ALA A 134 2.92 11.72 3.42
N LEU A 135 2.80 11.41 4.72
CA LEU A 135 1.54 11.48 5.46
C LEU A 135 0.97 12.89 5.50
N ASN A 136 1.81 13.89 5.75
CA ASN A 136 1.39 15.30 5.78
C ASN A 136 0.93 15.80 4.41
N GLU A 137 1.56 15.39 3.31
CA GLU A 137 1.11 15.72 1.95
C GLU A 137 -0.23 15.02 1.64
N ALA A 138 -0.38 13.73 2.00
CA ALA A 138 -1.66 13.04 1.86
C ALA A 138 -2.77 13.72 2.69
N LYS A 139 -2.49 14.07 3.95
CA LYS A 139 -3.41 14.80 4.83
C LYS A 139 -3.81 16.16 4.26
N ARG A 140 -2.84 16.91 3.72
CA ARG A 140 -3.08 18.24 3.14
C ARG A 140 -4.08 18.19 1.99
N VAL A 141 -3.95 17.21 1.10
CA VAL A 141 -4.79 17.11 -0.11
C VAL A 141 -6.14 16.44 0.15
N VAL A 142 -6.28 15.71 1.26
CA VAL A 142 -7.54 15.10 1.68
C VAL A 142 -8.37 16.11 2.48
N LYS A 143 -9.67 16.13 2.24
CA LYS A 143 -10.63 17.01 2.94
C LYS A 143 -10.70 16.66 4.44
N PRO A 144 -11.02 17.62 5.32
CA PRO A 144 -11.39 17.30 6.69
C PRO A 144 -12.53 16.28 6.75
N GLY A 145 -12.36 15.22 7.55
CA GLY A 145 -13.30 14.09 7.61
C GLY A 145 -13.12 13.05 6.51
N GLY A 146 -12.22 13.27 5.55
CA GLY A 146 -11.85 12.25 4.57
C GLY A 146 -10.93 11.17 5.15
N ILE A 147 -10.70 10.10 4.41
CA ILE A 147 -10.00 8.91 4.89
C ILE A 147 -8.71 8.68 4.10
N ILE A 148 -7.63 8.31 4.81
CA ILE A 148 -6.36 7.91 4.22
C ILE A 148 -6.12 6.45 4.57
N LEU A 149 -6.01 5.58 3.55
CA LEU A 149 -5.61 4.19 3.73
C LEU A 149 -4.12 4.07 3.45
N VAL A 150 -3.37 3.53 4.40
CA VAL A 150 -1.91 3.47 4.33
C VAL A 150 -1.44 2.03 4.47
N ALA A 151 -0.55 1.57 3.59
CA ALA A 151 0.08 0.27 3.71
C ALA A 151 1.53 0.38 4.22
N TYR A 152 1.85 -0.53 5.13
CA TYR A 152 3.20 -0.73 5.67
C TYR A 152 3.61 -2.19 5.55
N LEU A 153 4.90 -2.45 5.43
CA LEU A 153 5.46 -3.79 5.58
C LEU A 153 5.86 -4.00 7.04
N MET A 154 5.37 -5.10 7.63
CA MET A 154 5.59 -5.36 9.05
C MET A 154 6.94 -6.00 9.31
N ASN A 155 7.64 -5.51 10.34
CA ASN A 155 8.92 -6.02 10.80
C ASN A 155 8.90 -7.53 11.05
N GLU A 156 7.89 -8.00 11.78
CA GLU A 156 7.73 -9.40 12.17
C GLU A 156 7.61 -10.31 10.95
N TYR A 157 6.96 -9.82 9.88
CA TYR A 157 6.90 -10.56 8.62
C TYR A 157 8.31 -10.79 8.03
N SER A 158 9.13 -9.74 7.95
CA SER A 158 10.49 -9.84 7.43
C SER A 158 11.37 -10.75 8.29
N VAL A 159 11.35 -10.57 9.60
CA VAL A 159 12.14 -11.37 10.54
C VAL A 159 11.75 -12.84 10.47
N ILE A 160 10.45 -13.16 10.53
CA ILE A 160 9.99 -14.57 10.47
C ILE A 160 10.31 -15.20 9.12
N THR A 161 10.07 -14.50 8.01
CA THR A 161 10.24 -15.10 6.68
C THR A 161 11.69 -15.12 6.24
N TYR A 162 12.36 -13.98 6.18
CA TYR A 162 13.73 -13.88 5.68
C TYR A 162 14.76 -14.42 6.69
N ALA A 163 14.73 -13.93 7.93
CA ALA A 163 15.75 -14.30 8.89
C ALA A 163 15.61 -15.77 9.35
N PHE A 164 14.42 -16.20 9.78
CA PHE A 164 14.25 -17.55 10.35
C PHE A 164 13.88 -18.60 9.31
N LYS A 165 12.79 -18.41 8.56
CA LYS A 165 12.28 -19.44 7.64
C LYS A 165 13.23 -19.71 6.47
N GLU A 166 13.87 -18.66 5.94
CA GLU A 166 14.86 -18.76 4.86
C GLU A 166 16.31 -18.95 5.36
N GLY A 167 16.53 -18.87 6.69
CA GLY A 167 17.81 -19.24 7.32
C GLY A 167 18.88 -18.15 7.32
N HIS A 168 18.50 -16.87 7.14
CA HIS A 168 19.43 -15.75 7.07
C HIS A 168 19.72 -15.07 8.43
N ILE A 169 19.25 -15.63 9.56
CA ILE A 169 19.36 -14.98 10.87
C ILE A 169 20.80 -14.61 11.23
N ASN A 170 21.76 -15.52 11.03
CA ASN A 170 23.16 -15.26 11.35
C ASN A 170 23.75 -14.17 10.44
N GLU A 171 23.36 -14.11 9.17
CA GLU A 171 23.75 -13.05 8.25
C GLU A 171 23.20 -11.70 8.71
N CYS A 172 21.93 -11.66 9.11
CA CYS A 172 21.29 -10.46 9.61
C CYS A 172 21.96 -9.92 10.88
N LEU A 173 22.29 -10.80 11.84
CA LEU A 173 22.94 -10.42 13.09
C LEU A 173 24.40 -9.95 12.85
N ASN A 174 25.18 -10.71 12.06
CA ASN A 174 26.56 -10.35 11.76
C ASN A 174 26.68 -9.08 10.90
N GLY A 175 25.68 -8.80 10.07
CA GLY A 175 25.61 -7.62 9.22
C GLY A 175 24.97 -6.40 9.89
N ASN A 176 24.66 -6.47 11.18
CA ASN A 176 23.94 -5.42 11.92
C ASN A 176 22.64 -4.96 11.23
N ARG A 177 21.92 -5.89 10.62
CA ARG A 177 20.64 -5.63 9.94
C ARG A 177 19.45 -5.71 10.88
N LEU A 178 19.66 -6.18 12.11
CA LEU A 178 18.67 -6.24 13.19
C LEU A 178 19.26 -5.59 14.44
N THR A 179 18.40 -4.91 15.18
CA THR A 179 18.70 -4.40 16.52
C THR A 179 18.69 -5.55 17.54
N GLU A 180 19.03 -5.28 18.79
CA GLU A 180 19.02 -6.28 19.88
C GLU A 180 17.59 -6.82 20.13
N ASP A 181 16.55 -6.05 19.88
CA ASP A 181 15.15 -6.42 19.99
C ASP A 181 14.54 -6.92 18.66
N TYR A 182 15.39 -7.27 17.68
CA TYR A 182 15.02 -7.79 16.37
C TYR A 182 14.19 -6.81 15.50
N HIS A 183 14.36 -5.50 15.68
CA HIS A 183 13.85 -4.54 14.71
C HIS A 183 14.81 -4.49 13.51
N THR A 184 14.26 -4.43 12.30
CA THR A 184 15.07 -4.27 11.09
C THR A 184 15.69 -2.88 11.06
N VAL A 185 16.99 -2.81 10.73
CA VAL A 185 17.69 -1.55 10.57
C VAL A 185 17.39 -0.98 9.19
N SER A 186 16.78 0.20 9.18
CA SER A 186 16.47 0.95 7.95
C SER A 186 17.76 1.32 7.20
N SER A 187 17.76 1.14 5.88
CA SER A 187 18.89 1.51 5.02
C SER A 187 18.41 1.82 3.61
N GLU A 188 18.93 2.88 3.02
CA GLU A 188 18.67 3.24 1.62
C GLU A 188 19.21 2.22 0.61
N GLU A 189 20.09 1.32 1.05
CA GLU A 189 20.59 0.18 0.26
C GLU A 189 19.56 -0.95 0.15
N ASN A 190 18.53 -0.93 1.00
CA ASN A 190 17.44 -1.88 0.95
C ASN A 190 16.36 -1.40 0.00
N LEU A 191 15.63 -2.33 -0.60
CA LEU A 191 14.47 -1.98 -1.41
C LEU A 191 13.26 -1.58 -0.55
N TYR A 192 13.14 -2.20 0.63
CA TYR A 192 12.00 -2.04 1.53
C TYR A 192 12.45 -1.69 2.94
N ASP A 193 11.64 -0.85 3.57
CA ASP A 193 11.68 -0.58 4.99
C ASP A 193 10.51 -1.26 5.70
N TYR A 194 10.75 -1.73 6.92
CA TYR A 194 9.79 -2.49 7.71
C TYR A 194 9.51 -1.78 9.03
N MET A 195 8.27 -1.84 9.48
CA MET A 195 7.81 -1.08 10.64
C MET A 195 7.10 -1.99 11.64
N ARG A 196 7.12 -1.56 12.90
CA ARG A 196 6.27 -2.09 13.96
C ARG A 196 5.05 -1.20 14.19
N ILE A 197 4.08 -1.69 14.93
CA ILE A 197 2.87 -0.92 15.28
C ILE A 197 3.23 0.36 16.05
N GLU A 198 4.25 0.31 16.90
CA GLU A 198 4.76 1.44 17.69
C GLU A 198 5.31 2.56 16.79
N ASP A 199 6.02 2.20 15.73
CA ASP A 199 6.55 3.16 14.75
C ASP A 199 5.41 3.86 14.02
N ILE A 200 4.40 3.08 13.60
CA ILE A 200 3.20 3.58 12.93
C ILE A 200 2.40 4.50 13.89
N ASN A 201 2.32 4.14 15.18
CA ASN A 201 1.69 4.99 16.20
C ASN A 201 2.38 6.35 16.30
N SER A 202 3.72 6.33 16.37
CA SER A 202 4.53 7.55 16.46
C SER A 202 4.36 8.44 15.21
N LEU A 203 4.28 7.85 14.02
CA LEU A 203 4.01 8.59 12.77
C LEU A 203 2.61 9.21 12.77
N ASN A 204 1.59 8.45 13.18
CA ASN A 204 0.21 8.96 13.24
C ASN A 204 0.08 10.12 14.22
N GLU A 205 0.70 10.00 15.41
CA GLU A 205 0.73 11.07 16.41
C GLU A 205 1.41 12.33 15.86
N ALA A 206 2.59 12.18 15.26
CA ALA A 206 3.34 13.30 14.66
C ALA A 206 2.58 13.96 13.49
N ALA A 207 1.86 13.19 12.69
CA ALA A 207 1.01 13.71 11.61
C ALA A 207 -0.33 14.27 12.11
N GLY A 208 -0.69 14.04 13.38
CA GLY A 208 -2.02 14.37 13.92
C GLY A 208 -3.12 13.63 13.18
N LEU A 209 -2.94 12.34 12.93
CA LEU A 209 -3.90 11.43 12.31
C LEU A 209 -4.48 10.50 13.37
N GLU A 210 -5.80 10.34 13.35
CA GLU A 210 -6.50 9.36 14.18
C GLU A 210 -6.61 8.04 13.44
N ARG A 211 -6.23 6.92 14.11
CA ARG A 211 -6.38 5.60 13.54
C ARG A 211 -7.81 5.09 13.70
N ILE A 212 -8.50 4.88 12.59
CA ILE A 212 -9.83 4.27 12.57
C ILE A 212 -9.70 2.76 12.71
N LYS A 213 -8.79 2.13 11.96
CA LYS A 213 -8.63 0.68 11.92
C LYS A 213 -7.21 0.27 11.53
N ILE A 214 -6.80 -0.92 11.95
CA ILE A 214 -5.63 -1.64 11.45
C ILE A 214 -6.04 -3.04 11.05
N LEU A 215 -5.49 -3.56 9.97
CA LEU A 215 -5.76 -4.91 9.48
C LEU A 215 -4.56 -5.47 8.72
N SER A 216 -4.50 -6.79 8.61
CA SER A 216 -3.57 -7.49 7.72
C SER A 216 -4.36 -7.96 6.49
N PRO A 217 -4.23 -7.33 5.32
CA PRO A 217 -5.10 -7.61 4.17
C PRO A 217 -4.89 -9.00 3.59
N ASP A 218 -3.72 -9.58 3.73
CA ASP A 218 -3.41 -10.95 3.33
C ASP A 218 -3.46 -11.97 4.48
N GLY A 219 -3.50 -11.52 5.74
CA GLY A 219 -3.53 -12.38 6.92
C GLY A 219 -2.47 -13.48 6.87
N PRO A 220 -2.86 -14.79 7.03
CA PRO A 220 -1.93 -15.90 6.93
C PRO A 220 -1.60 -16.30 5.48
N ALA A 221 -2.25 -15.75 4.47
CA ALA A 221 -2.20 -16.25 3.09
C ALA A 221 -0.78 -16.31 2.53
N ASN A 222 0.06 -15.34 2.88
CA ASN A 222 1.44 -15.32 2.45
C ASN A 222 2.26 -16.45 3.06
N TYR A 223 2.07 -16.76 4.34
CA TYR A 223 2.79 -17.85 5.02
C TYR A 223 2.40 -19.24 4.51
N ILE A 224 1.15 -19.40 4.09
CA ILE A 224 0.59 -20.69 3.63
C ILE A 224 0.49 -20.80 2.10
N ARG A 225 1.21 -19.97 1.33
CA ARG A 225 1.22 -19.98 -0.15
C ARG A 225 1.26 -21.38 -0.77
N PRO A 226 2.13 -22.32 -0.32
CA PRO A 226 2.20 -23.65 -0.93
C PRO A 226 0.90 -24.44 -0.80
N TYR A 227 0.12 -24.19 0.24
CA TYR A 227 -1.19 -24.82 0.45
C TYR A 227 -2.27 -24.14 -0.38
N LEU A 228 -2.32 -22.81 -0.38
CA LEU A 228 -3.28 -22.06 -1.19
C LEU A 228 -3.15 -22.37 -2.68
N ASN A 229 -1.92 -22.56 -3.17
CA ASN A 229 -1.68 -22.89 -4.57
C ASN A 229 -2.18 -24.28 -4.99
N LYS A 230 -2.50 -25.16 -4.04
CA LYS A 230 -3.03 -26.51 -4.30
C LYS A 230 -4.55 -26.59 -4.24
N LEU A 231 -5.22 -25.58 -3.70
CA LEU A 231 -6.68 -25.55 -3.60
C LEU A 231 -7.32 -25.54 -5.00
N THR A 232 -8.53 -26.06 -5.14
CA THR A 232 -9.38 -25.78 -6.30
C THR A 232 -9.85 -24.32 -6.27
N GLU A 233 -10.49 -23.85 -7.33
CA GLU A 233 -11.05 -22.47 -7.29
C GLU A 233 -12.21 -22.36 -6.30
N GLU A 234 -13.01 -23.42 -6.13
CA GLU A 234 -14.09 -23.47 -5.15
C GLU A 234 -13.55 -23.43 -3.71
N GLU A 235 -12.55 -24.26 -3.41
CA GLU A 235 -11.88 -24.24 -2.09
C GLU A 235 -11.22 -22.91 -1.81
N PHE A 236 -10.59 -22.30 -2.81
CA PHE A 236 -10.00 -20.97 -2.65
C PHE A 236 -11.06 -19.90 -2.42
N ALA A 237 -12.21 -19.97 -3.09
CA ALA A 237 -13.32 -19.05 -2.85
C ALA A 237 -13.85 -19.17 -1.40
N GLU A 238 -13.95 -20.41 -0.86
CA GLU A 238 -14.32 -20.61 0.54
C GLU A 238 -13.24 -20.06 1.51
N PHE A 239 -11.94 -20.23 1.18
CA PHE A 239 -10.87 -19.63 1.97
C PHE A 239 -11.00 -18.09 2.00
N VAL A 240 -11.29 -17.45 0.88
CA VAL A 240 -11.51 -15.98 0.82
C VAL A 240 -12.71 -15.58 1.68
N LYS A 241 -13.83 -16.31 1.63
CA LYS A 241 -15.00 -16.04 2.50
C LYS A 241 -14.63 -16.14 3.98
N TYR A 242 -13.92 -17.21 4.37
CA TYR A 242 -13.42 -17.39 5.73
C TYR A 242 -12.54 -16.21 6.15
N HIS A 243 -11.56 -15.85 5.31
CA HIS A 243 -10.66 -14.74 5.58
C HIS A 243 -11.43 -13.42 5.79
N LEU A 244 -12.38 -13.09 4.91
CA LEU A 244 -13.19 -11.89 5.02
C LEU A 244 -14.16 -11.88 6.22
N ALA A 245 -14.51 -13.04 6.76
CA ALA A 245 -15.37 -13.17 7.93
C ALA A 245 -14.60 -12.98 9.25
N THR A 246 -13.28 -13.16 9.24
CA THR A 246 -12.41 -13.09 10.43
C THR A 246 -11.60 -11.78 10.53
N HIS A 247 -11.78 -10.86 9.58
CA HIS A 247 -11.06 -9.57 9.50
C HIS A 247 -11.99 -8.37 9.55
#